data_fb510e21e67236b7c7f7f215876e6297
#
_entry.id   fb510e21e67236b7c7f7f215876e6297
#
_cell.length_a   1.000
_cell.length_b   1.000
_cell.length_c   1.000
_cell.angle_alpha   90.00
_cell.angle_beta   90.00
_cell.angle_gamma   90.00
#
_symmetry.space_group_name_H-M   'P 1'
#
loop_
_entity.id
_entity.type
_entity.pdbx_description
1 polymer ?
#
loop_
_entity_poly.entity_id
_entity_poly.type
_entity_poly.pdbx_seq_one_letter_code
_entity_poly.pdbx_strand_id
1 'polypeptide(L)'
;MTKHTDNRNNVLDRKSSVLSLFDLIIAARFPATIAVPTPKIKRIIVKSNAKGSFISYIMIMNMFEVNKIVDIFLKYQISTEKDTSNYLIRPMEGGITNTSFIVSVNNFTYVIRIPGNNPDVINRKAEQHNMKKAEELGITLPSIFFDEDSGIKISEYFDIYTYSKSDFQNNTMRENALKKLKELHESNIIFQENFSPLTVFRNIADESSNLELEAKEAGEKIIVKLLDIGIESRPCHQDLYHGNFIIYKDETLLIDWEYSSMGDIYFDYADLFWQNEFDHDLDLRKKTLEEIGIQSIENKEKFEYFEMLSMITWGLWAMRRSSNSPNGKKALNNAITLLENKN
;
A
#
# COMPACT_ATOMS: atom_id res chain seq x y z
N MET A 1 -8.37 -41.10 -53.80
CA MET A 1 -8.23 -39.88 -54.60
C MET A 1 -8.51 -38.69 -53.72
N THR A 2 -7.46 -38.01 -53.43
CA THR A 2 -7.25 -36.81 -52.65
C THR A 2 -7.96 -35.57 -53.19
N LYS A 3 -8.52 -34.73 -52.36
CA LYS A 3 -8.55 -33.29 -52.58
C LYS A 3 -8.36 -32.54 -51.26
N HIS A 4 -7.18 -31.92 -51.18
CA HIS A 4 -6.90 -30.81 -50.30
C HIS A 4 -7.75 -29.59 -50.69
N THR A 5 -8.31 -28.88 -49.72
CA THR A 5 -8.72 -27.49 -49.88
C THR A 5 -8.13 -26.65 -48.77
N ASP A 6 -7.39 -25.70 -49.22
CA ASP A 6 -6.66 -24.61 -48.54
C ASP A 6 -7.60 -23.74 -47.69
N ASN A 7 -7.23 -23.48 -46.44
CA ASN A 7 -7.91 -22.53 -45.59
C ASN A 7 -6.91 -21.46 -45.14
N ARG A 8 -6.58 -20.55 -46.06
CA ARG A 8 -5.97 -19.25 -45.74
C ARG A 8 -7.07 -18.20 -45.89
N ASN A 9 -7.49 -17.62 -44.78
CA ASN A 9 -8.02 -16.26 -44.61
C ASN A 9 -8.79 -16.21 -43.28
N ASN A 10 -8.10 -15.77 -42.21
CA ASN A 10 -8.72 -15.08 -41.08
C ASN A 10 -7.64 -14.66 -40.05
N VAL A 11 -6.82 -13.71 -40.44
CA VAL A 11 -5.88 -13.01 -39.54
C VAL A 11 -5.88 -11.52 -39.87
N LEU A 12 -7.02 -10.89 -39.97
CA LEU A 12 -7.06 -9.43 -40.23
C LEU A 12 -8.19 -8.67 -39.50
N ASP A 13 -8.74 -9.20 -38.42
CA ASP A 13 -9.82 -8.46 -37.74
C ASP A 13 -9.70 -8.36 -36.21
N ARG A 14 -8.49 -8.33 -35.68
CA ARG A 14 -8.26 -8.08 -34.23
C ARG A 14 -7.47 -6.83 -33.90
N LYS A 15 -7.25 -5.92 -34.85
CA LYS A 15 -6.51 -4.67 -34.60
C LYS A 15 -7.36 -3.41 -34.38
N SER A 16 -8.68 -3.49 -34.53
CA SER A 16 -9.57 -2.31 -34.39
C SER A 16 -10.24 -2.15 -33.04
N SER A 17 -10.19 -3.15 -32.14
CA SER A 17 -10.88 -3.06 -30.84
C SER A 17 -10.01 -2.56 -29.66
N VAL A 18 -8.70 -2.47 -29.83
CA VAL A 18 -7.79 -2.03 -28.75
C VAL A 18 -7.64 -0.51 -28.70
N LEU A 19 -7.83 0.18 -29.81
CA LEU A 19 -7.75 1.66 -29.87
C LEU A 19 -8.98 2.34 -29.24
N SER A 20 -10.17 1.71 -29.28
CA SER A 20 -11.40 2.31 -28.72
C SER A 20 -11.48 2.26 -27.19
N LEU A 21 -10.74 1.36 -26.53
CA LEU A 21 -10.69 1.31 -25.05
C LEU A 21 -9.75 2.39 -24.48
N PHE A 22 -8.76 2.81 -25.25
CA PHE A 22 -7.81 3.85 -24.84
C PHE A 22 -8.42 5.25 -24.92
N ASP A 23 -9.25 5.52 -25.93
CA ASP A 23 -9.94 6.79 -26.08
C ASP A 23 -11.04 6.99 -25.01
N LEU A 24 -11.65 5.91 -24.50
CA LEU A 24 -12.67 5.98 -23.44
C LEU A 24 -12.07 6.27 -22.04
N ILE A 25 -10.85 5.86 -21.77
CA ILE A 25 -10.19 6.07 -20.47
C ILE A 25 -9.68 7.52 -20.33
N ILE A 26 -9.31 8.15 -21.45
CA ILE A 26 -8.84 9.55 -21.46
C ILE A 26 -10.02 10.53 -21.40
N ALA A 27 -11.18 10.19 -21.99
CA ALA A 27 -12.37 11.04 -22.00
C ALA A 27 -13.11 11.13 -20.64
N ALA A 28 -12.88 10.17 -19.72
CA ALA A 28 -13.58 10.12 -18.44
C ALA A 28 -12.91 10.93 -17.29
N ARG A 29 -11.78 11.62 -17.55
CA ARG A 29 -10.99 12.27 -16.48
C ARG A 29 -10.94 13.80 -16.47
N PHE A 30 -11.52 14.50 -17.44
CA PHE A 30 -11.52 15.98 -17.42
C PHE A 30 -12.85 16.56 -17.93
N PRO A 31 -13.54 17.43 -17.13
CA PRO A 31 -14.60 18.26 -17.68
C PRO A 31 -14.00 19.31 -18.62
N ALA A 32 -14.60 19.44 -19.80
CA ALA A 32 -14.22 20.42 -20.79
C ALA A 32 -14.47 21.83 -20.25
N THR A 33 -13.40 22.61 -20.09
CA THR A 33 -13.27 24.04 -20.39
C THR A 33 -12.06 24.61 -19.65
N ILE A 34 -10.98 24.74 -20.39
CA ILE A 34 -9.96 25.81 -20.35
C ILE A 34 -8.89 25.35 -21.37
N ALA A 35 -8.70 26.13 -22.42
CA ALA A 35 -7.63 25.91 -23.40
C ALA A 35 -6.27 26.19 -22.74
N VAL A 36 -5.56 25.13 -22.36
CA VAL A 36 -4.17 25.20 -21.90
C VAL A 36 -3.26 24.91 -23.11
N PRO A 37 -2.20 25.69 -23.33
CA PRO A 37 -1.28 25.42 -24.44
C PRO A 37 -0.67 24.03 -24.32
N THR A 38 -0.68 23.26 -25.38
CA THR A 38 -0.11 21.92 -25.47
C THR A 38 1.38 21.91 -25.08
N PRO A 39 1.79 21.20 -24.02
CA PRO A 39 3.19 21.12 -23.63
C PRO A 39 3.99 20.30 -24.67
N LYS A 40 5.22 20.73 -24.96
CA LYS A 40 6.14 20.01 -25.84
C LYS A 40 6.53 18.67 -25.18
N ILE A 41 6.08 17.57 -25.76
CA ILE A 41 6.36 16.21 -25.32
C ILE A 41 7.74 15.79 -25.79
N LYS A 42 8.71 15.52 -24.89
CA LYS A 42 9.96 14.85 -25.22
C LYS A 42 9.77 13.33 -25.16
N ARG A 43 9.97 12.65 -26.31
CA ARG A 43 10.02 11.19 -26.37
C ARG A 43 11.38 10.72 -25.87
N ILE A 44 11.42 9.94 -24.80
CA ILE A 44 12.60 9.18 -24.38
C ILE A 44 12.52 7.82 -25.06
N ILE A 45 13.44 7.57 -26.01
CA ILE A 45 13.55 6.29 -26.70
C ILE A 45 14.57 5.44 -25.95
N VAL A 46 14.10 4.42 -25.23
CA VAL A 46 15.00 3.38 -24.68
C VAL A 46 15.23 2.34 -25.77
N LYS A 47 16.45 2.25 -26.30
CA LYS A 47 16.86 1.16 -27.20
C LYS A 47 17.14 -0.09 -26.38
N SER A 48 16.29 -1.11 -26.46
CA SER A 48 16.62 -2.44 -25.97
C SER A 48 17.16 -3.29 -27.12
N ASN A 49 18.37 -3.82 -26.95
CA ASN A 49 18.90 -4.90 -27.77
C ASN A 49 18.61 -6.22 -27.06
N ALA A 50 17.46 -6.82 -27.32
CA ALA A 50 17.23 -8.26 -27.11
C ALA A 50 15.91 -8.68 -27.78
N LYS A 51 15.96 -9.80 -28.50
CA LYS A 51 14.81 -10.43 -29.14
C LYS A 51 13.87 -11.01 -28.07
N GLY A 52 12.74 -10.37 -27.88
CA GLY A 52 11.65 -10.85 -27.03
C GLY A 52 10.54 -9.81 -26.98
N SER A 53 9.32 -10.18 -27.34
CA SER A 53 8.16 -9.30 -27.39
C SER A 53 7.77 -8.80 -25.99
N PHE A 54 8.30 -7.65 -25.61
CA PHE A 54 7.79 -6.84 -24.50
C PHE A 54 7.03 -5.65 -25.11
N ILE A 55 5.74 -5.56 -24.82
CA ILE A 55 4.98 -4.33 -25.03
C ILE A 55 5.41 -3.38 -23.90
N SER A 56 6.36 -2.50 -24.20
CA SER A 56 6.77 -1.45 -23.28
C SER A 56 5.65 -0.42 -23.21
N TYR A 57 4.96 -0.35 -22.09
CA TYR A 57 4.12 0.80 -21.76
C TYR A 57 5.05 2.00 -21.54
N ILE A 58 5.13 2.87 -22.51
CA ILE A 58 5.81 4.17 -22.33
C ILE A 58 4.81 5.08 -21.61
N MET A 59 4.92 5.16 -20.29
CA MET A 59 4.28 6.22 -19.53
C MET A 59 5.02 7.53 -19.84
N ILE A 60 4.36 8.44 -20.54
CA ILE A 60 4.91 9.76 -20.88
C ILE A 60 4.71 10.65 -19.66
N MET A 61 5.76 10.87 -18.88
CA MET A 61 5.76 11.92 -17.86
C MET A 61 5.70 13.29 -18.54
N ASN A 62 4.89 14.18 -17.99
CA ASN A 62 4.88 15.55 -18.49
C ASN A 62 6.08 16.33 -17.93
N MET A 63 6.50 17.40 -18.65
CA MET A 63 7.66 18.22 -18.25
C MET A 63 7.49 18.88 -16.88
N PHE A 64 6.26 19.08 -16.41
CA PHE A 64 5.98 19.65 -15.11
C PHE A 64 6.35 18.68 -13.98
N GLU A 65 6.03 17.40 -14.12
CA GLU A 65 6.42 16.37 -13.16
C GLU A 65 7.94 16.18 -13.10
N VAL A 66 8.61 16.17 -14.25
CA VAL A 66 10.08 16.07 -14.30
C VAL A 66 10.72 17.25 -13.58
N ASN A 67 10.31 18.49 -13.89
CA ASN A 67 10.84 19.68 -13.26
C ASN A 67 10.59 19.67 -11.74
N LYS A 68 9.39 19.27 -11.29
CA LYS A 68 9.06 19.16 -9.88
C LYS A 68 10.00 18.21 -9.13
N ILE A 69 10.33 17.05 -9.72
CA ILE A 69 11.25 16.08 -9.08
C ILE A 69 12.68 16.64 -9.05
N VAL A 70 13.13 17.26 -10.15
CA VAL A 70 14.46 17.90 -10.18
C VAL A 70 14.57 19.02 -9.16
N ASP A 71 13.54 19.88 -9.03
CA ASP A 71 13.48 20.95 -8.05
C ASP A 71 13.55 20.41 -6.61
N ILE A 72 12.88 19.27 -6.32
CA ILE A 72 12.98 18.58 -5.02
C ILE A 72 14.41 18.11 -4.77
N PHE A 73 15.07 17.47 -5.74
CA PHE A 73 16.44 16.99 -5.61
C PHE A 73 17.44 18.12 -5.37
N LEU A 74 17.25 19.27 -6.04
CA LEU A 74 18.07 20.46 -5.83
C LEU A 74 17.80 21.10 -4.48
N LYS A 75 16.52 21.30 -4.12
CA LYS A 75 16.09 21.91 -2.85
C LYS A 75 16.70 21.18 -1.64
N TYR A 76 16.65 19.86 -1.65
CA TYR A 76 17.12 19.04 -0.55
C TYR A 76 18.57 18.55 -0.71
N GLN A 77 19.30 19.10 -1.68
CA GLN A 77 20.74 18.86 -1.92
C GLN A 77 21.06 17.36 -2.16
N ILE A 78 20.10 16.59 -2.69
CA ILE A 78 20.30 15.19 -3.09
C ILE A 78 21.19 15.14 -4.36
N SER A 79 21.04 16.13 -5.24
CA SER A 79 21.85 16.31 -6.46
C SER A 79 22.13 17.79 -6.66
N THR A 80 23.26 18.10 -7.33
CA THR A 80 23.59 19.45 -7.82
C THR A 80 23.35 19.60 -9.32
N GLU A 81 22.92 18.52 -10.00
CA GLU A 81 22.65 18.51 -11.43
C GLU A 81 21.39 19.34 -11.73
N LYS A 82 21.55 20.33 -12.61
CA LYS A 82 20.45 21.26 -13.01
C LYS A 82 19.86 20.94 -14.36
N ASP A 83 20.60 20.22 -15.22
CA ASP A 83 20.08 19.83 -16.52
C ASP A 83 19.12 18.62 -16.37
N THR A 84 17.86 18.88 -16.59
CA THR A 84 16.81 17.86 -16.51
C THR A 84 17.02 16.70 -17.49
N SER A 85 17.83 16.88 -18.54
CA SER A 85 18.15 15.82 -19.51
C SER A 85 19.09 14.75 -18.93
N ASN A 86 19.78 15.05 -17.82
CA ASN A 86 20.65 14.12 -17.11
C ASN A 86 19.91 13.29 -16.06
N TYR A 87 18.60 13.49 -15.90
CA TYR A 87 17.74 12.69 -15.04
C TYR A 87 16.99 11.64 -15.85
N LEU A 88 17.10 10.38 -15.46
CA LEU A 88 16.19 9.33 -15.91
C LEU A 88 15.16 9.08 -14.82
N ILE A 89 13.92 9.49 -15.08
CA ILE A 89 12.81 9.38 -14.13
C ILE A 89 11.76 8.43 -14.69
N ARG A 90 11.34 7.46 -13.88
CA ARG A 90 10.28 6.52 -14.22
C ARG A 90 9.34 6.32 -13.04
N PRO A 91 8.02 6.29 -13.24
CA PRO A 91 7.08 6.01 -12.20
C PRO A 91 7.26 4.57 -11.69
N MET A 92 7.00 4.36 -10.41
CA MET A 92 6.83 3.02 -9.84
C MET A 92 5.35 2.66 -9.87
N GLU A 93 5.05 1.42 -10.21
CA GLU A 93 3.72 0.86 -10.06
C GLU A 93 3.47 0.48 -8.60
N GLY A 94 2.24 0.61 -8.14
CA GLY A 94 1.87 0.38 -6.74
C GLY A 94 1.85 1.67 -5.93
N GLY A 95 1.30 1.63 -4.75
CA GLY A 95 1.06 2.80 -3.90
C GLY A 95 -0.32 3.41 -4.15
N ILE A 96 -1.18 3.26 -3.13
CA ILE A 96 -2.56 3.73 -3.19
C ILE A 96 -2.65 5.19 -2.71
N THR A 97 -1.80 5.56 -1.74
CA THR A 97 -1.75 6.87 -1.07
C THR A 97 -0.72 7.80 -1.65
N ASN A 98 0.41 7.25 -2.08
CA ASN A 98 1.59 7.99 -2.47
C ASN A 98 1.93 7.74 -3.94
N THR A 99 2.58 8.70 -4.58
CA THR A 99 3.17 8.52 -5.92
C THR A 99 4.67 8.36 -5.77
N SER A 100 5.22 7.27 -6.31
CA SER A 100 6.65 6.99 -6.22
C SER A 100 7.31 6.97 -7.59
N PHE A 101 8.56 7.41 -7.63
CA PHE A 101 9.37 7.42 -8.85
C PHE A 101 10.76 6.86 -8.57
N ILE A 102 11.32 6.15 -9.55
CA ILE A 102 12.73 5.82 -9.60
C ILE A 102 13.44 6.92 -10.37
N VAL A 103 14.48 7.48 -9.75
CA VAL A 103 15.24 8.62 -10.30
C VAL A 103 16.71 8.26 -10.37
N SER A 104 17.27 8.19 -11.58
CA SER A 104 18.72 8.00 -11.77
C SER A 104 19.36 9.30 -12.20
N VAL A 105 20.40 9.73 -11.50
CA VAL A 105 21.19 10.94 -11.73
C VAL A 105 22.60 10.76 -11.16
N ASN A 106 23.64 11.26 -11.83
CA ASN A 106 25.03 11.21 -11.35
C ASN A 106 25.51 9.80 -10.94
N ASN A 107 25.13 8.76 -11.71
CA ASN A 107 25.43 7.34 -11.44
C ASN A 107 24.78 6.74 -10.17
N PHE A 108 23.90 7.46 -9.52
CA PHE A 108 23.10 6.96 -8.39
C PHE A 108 21.66 6.76 -8.83
N THR A 109 20.98 5.83 -8.17
CA THR A 109 19.56 5.60 -8.38
C THR A 109 18.83 5.68 -7.06
N TYR A 110 17.74 6.43 -7.04
CA TYR A 110 16.94 6.77 -5.87
C TYR A 110 15.49 6.36 -6.08
N VAL A 111 14.78 6.19 -4.98
CA VAL A 111 13.32 6.18 -4.95
C VAL A 111 12.86 7.46 -4.25
N ILE A 112 12.00 8.23 -4.91
CA ILE A 112 11.30 9.34 -4.28
C ILE A 112 9.82 8.98 -4.12
N ARG A 113 9.30 9.12 -2.90
CA ARG A 113 7.87 9.04 -2.57
C ARG A 113 7.33 10.45 -2.36
N ILE A 114 6.31 10.81 -3.11
CA ILE A 114 5.59 12.08 -2.99
C ILE A 114 4.18 11.76 -2.48
N PRO A 115 3.78 12.25 -1.30
CA PRO A 115 2.45 12.03 -0.77
C PRO A 115 1.35 12.56 -1.69
N GLY A 116 0.23 11.83 -1.76
CA GLY A 116 -0.98 12.27 -2.44
C GLY A 116 -1.77 13.29 -1.62
N ASN A 117 -2.90 13.75 -2.16
CA ASN A 117 -3.73 14.83 -1.61
C ASN A 117 -4.64 14.40 -0.44
N ASN A 118 -4.21 13.53 0.46
CA ASN A 118 -5.03 13.15 1.62
C ASN A 118 -4.23 13.29 2.93
N PRO A 119 -3.90 14.54 3.32
CA PRO A 119 -2.98 14.80 4.44
C PRO A 119 -3.61 14.60 5.83
N ASP A 120 -4.95 14.57 5.95
CA ASP A 120 -5.63 14.81 7.23
C ASP A 120 -5.57 13.65 8.24
N VAL A 121 -5.09 12.48 7.85
CA VAL A 121 -5.05 11.28 8.71
C VAL A 121 -3.64 10.93 9.16
N ILE A 122 -2.59 11.47 8.51
CA ILE A 122 -1.21 11.07 8.74
C ILE A 122 -0.40 12.22 9.34
N ASN A 123 0.13 11.98 10.54
CA ASN A 123 1.10 12.87 11.16
C ASN A 123 2.51 12.56 10.61
N ARG A 124 3.00 13.38 9.67
CA ARG A 124 4.29 13.17 9.00
C ARG A 124 5.49 13.22 9.95
N LYS A 125 5.41 13.98 11.05
CA LYS A 125 6.45 14.00 12.07
C LYS A 125 6.52 12.69 12.84
N ALA A 126 5.37 12.14 13.19
CA ALA A 126 5.29 10.84 13.82
C ALA A 126 5.75 9.73 12.86
N GLU A 127 5.34 9.76 11.59
CA GLU A 127 5.84 8.83 10.56
C GLU A 127 7.37 8.84 10.45
N GLN A 128 7.97 10.03 10.35
CA GLN A 128 9.44 10.18 10.29
C GLN A 128 10.11 9.59 11.52
N HIS A 129 9.61 9.94 12.72
CA HIS A 129 10.15 9.44 13.98
C HIS A 129 10.06 7.91 14.05
N ASN A 130 8.90 7.35 13.76
CA ASN A 130 8.63 5.92 13.86
C ASN A 130 9.47 5.13 12.84
N MET A 131 9.52 5.61 11.60
CA MET A 131 10.37 5.03 10.55
C MET A 131 11.85 5.03 10.97
N LYS A 132 12.35 6.13 11.55
CA LYS A 132 13.73 6.20 12.05
C LYS A 132 13.98 5.18 13.17
N LYS A 133 13.02 4.98 14.06
CA LYS A 133 13.11 3.94 15.09
C LYS A 133 13.13 2.53 14.49
N ALA A 134 12.36 2.29 13.45
CA ALA A 134 12.39 1.03 12.70
C ALA A 134 13.72 0.83 11.95
N GLU A 135 14.33 1.90 11.40
CA GLU A 135 15.67 1.87 10.82
C GLU A 135 16.74 1.52 11.86
N GLU A 136 16.69 2.14 13.04
CA GLU A 136 17.61 1.86 14.16
C GLU A 136 17.50 0.39 14.63
N LEU A 137 16.31 -0.21 14.55
CA LEU A 137 16.06 -1.60 14.88
C LEU A 137 16.48 -2.57 13.75
N GLY A 138 16.74 -2.07 12.53
CA GLY A 138 17.13 -2.87 11.38
C GLY A 138 15.97 -3.66 10.75
N ILE A 139 14.73 -3.22 10.94
CA ILE A 139 13.54 -3.91 10.40
C ILE A 139 12.96 -3.24 9.14
N THR A 140 13.58 -2.18 8.66
CA THR A 140 13.20 -1.46 7.43
C THR A 140 14.43 -1.01 6.64
N LEU A 141 14.23 -0.60 5.39
CA LEU A 141 15.29 0.01 4.59
C LEU A 141 15.58 1.44 5.04
N PRO A 142 16.86 1.87 5.01
CA PRO A 142 17.22 3.23 5.40
C PRO A 142 16.69 4.27 4.39
N SER A 143 16.32 5.42 4.90
CA SER A 143 16.02 6.61 4.11
C SER A 143 17.21 7.56 4.08
N ILE A 144 17.40 8.25 2.93
CA ILE A 144 18.40 9.32 2.79
C ILE A 144 17.84 10.62 3.32
N PHE A 145 16.56 10.86 3.03
CA PHE A 145 15.89 12.12 3.38
C PHE A 145 14.40 11.89 3.61
N PHE A 146 13.86 12.61 4.59
CA PHE A 146 12.44 12.70 4.85
C PHE A 146 12.09 14.13 5.28
N ASP A 147 11.15 14.76 4.58
CA ASP A 147 10.61 16.07 4.94
C ASP A 147 9.37 15.90 5.81
N GLU A 148 9.47 16.28 7.08
CA GLU A 148 8.38 16.10 8.07
C GLU A 148 7.15 17.00 7.81
N ASP A 149 7.29 18.06 7.01
CA ASP A 149 6.16 18.94 6.67
C ASP A 149 5.39 18.44 5.46
N SER A 150 6.09 18.01 4.40
CA SER A 150 5.46 17.54 3.16
C SER A 150 5.28 16.03 3.09
N GLY A 151 6.02 15.25 3.90
CA GLY A 151 6.06 13.80 3.83
C GLY A 151 6.83 13.26 2.62
N ILE A 152 7.58 14.11 1.89
CA ILE A 152 8.46 13.67 0.81
C ILE A 152 9.58 12.82 1.41
N LYS A 153 9.73 11.59 0.88
CA LYS A 153 10.79 10.67 1.29
C LYS A 153 11.67 10.33 0.10
N ILE A 154 12.99 10.31 0.30
CA ILE A 154 13.97 9.87 -0.68
C ILE A 154 14.83 8.79 -0.03
N SER A 155 14.97 7.66 -0.71
CA SER A 155 15.84 6.54 -0.32
C SER A 155 16.72 6.13 -1.50
N GLU A 156 17.77 5.37 -1.23
CA GLU A 156 18.49 4.65 -2.27
C GLU A 156 17.54 3.64 -2.93
N TYR A 157 17.74 3.38 -4.22
CA TYR A 157 17.04 2.30 -4.91
C TYR A 157 17.72 0.97 -4.55
N PHE A 158 16.94 0.05 -4.04
CA PHE A 158 17.35 -1.31 -3.78
C PHE A 158 16.61 -2.28 -4.70
N ASP A 159 17.30 -3.31 -5.18
CA ASP A 159 16.66 -4.44 -5.83
C ASP A 159 16.04 -5.33 -4.76
N ILE A 160 14.72 -5.28 -4.67
CA ILE A 160 13.93 -5.95 -3.63
C ILE A 160 12.89 -6.86 -4.27
N TYR A 161 12.52 -7.90 -3.56
CA TYR A 161 11.32 -8.67 -3.85
C TYR A 161 10.20 -8.20 -2.91
N THR A 162 9.05 -7.82 -3.46
CA THR A 162 7.86 -7.45 -2.67
C THR A 162 6.94 -8.66 -2.54
N TYR A 163 6.45 -8.93 -1.33
CA TYR A 163 5.55 -10.05 -1.10
C TYR A 163 4.26 -9.91 -1.91
N SER A 164 3.71 -11.05 -2.28
CA SER A 164 2.34 -11.22 -2.74
C SER A 164 1.52 -11.97 -1.70
N LYS A 165 0.19 -11.96 -1.81
CA LYS A 165 -0.68 -12.75 -0.91
C LYS A 165 -0.31 -14.23 -0.90
N SER A 166 0.07 -14.80 -2.05
CA SER A 166 0.46 -16.20 -2.17
C SER A 166 1.76 -16.56 -1.43
N ASP A 167 2.60 -15.57 -1.12
CA ASP A 167 3.85 -15.84 -0.40
C ASP A 167 3.61 -16.22 1.06
N PHE A 168 2.49 -15.80 1.65
CA PHE A 168 2.09 -16.25 2.98
C PHE A 168 1.66 -17.73 3.03
N GLN A 169 1.37 -18.36 1.88
CA GLN A 169 1.17 -19.81 1.78
C GLN A 169 2.50 -20.58 1.92
N ASN A 170 3.62 -19.94 1.60
CA ASN A 170 4.94 -20.52 1.81
C ASN A 170 5.31 -20.42 3.29
N ASN A 171 5.58 -21.55 3.94
CA ASN A 171 5.89 -21.60 5.36
C ASN A 171 7.07 -20.72 5.74
N THR A 172 8.19 -20.81 5.00
CA THR A 172 9.40 -20.03 5.31
C THR A 172 9.15 -18.53 5.20
N MET A 173 8.47 -18.08 4.15
CA MET A 173 8.17 -16.66 3.95
C MET A 173 7.22 -16.15 5.04
N ARG A 174 6.18 -16.91 5.37
CA ARG A 174 5.26 -16.58 6.46
C ARG A 174 5.97 -16.51 7.81
N GLU A 175 6.77 -17.51 8.14
CA GLU A 175 7.56 -17.55 9.38
C GLU A 175 8.52 -16.35 9.49
N ASN A 176 9.16 -15.96 8.38
CA ASN A 176 10.03 -14.79 8.34
C ASN A 176 9.25 -13.48 8.56
N ALA A 177 8.06 -13.35 7.97
CA ALA A 177 7.18 -12.20 8.17
C ALA A 177 6.73 -12.10 9.64
N LEU A 178 6.25 -13.22 10.23
CA LEU A 178 5.84 -13.27 11.64
C LEU A 178 7.01 -13.00 12.59
N LYS A 179 8.19 -13.51 12.29
CA LYS A 179 9.41 -13.22 13.05
C LYS A 179 9.71 -11.72 13.04
N LYS A 180 9.61 -11.07 11.88
CA LYS A 180 9.88 -9.63 11.76
C LYS A 180 8.86 -8.80 12.54
N LEU A 181 7.58 -9.18 12.54
CA LEU A 181 6.57 -8.54 13.37
C LEU A 181 6.85 -8.74 14.86
N LYS A 182 7.24 -9.94 15.26
CA LYS A 182 7.61 -10.23 16.64
C LYS A 182 8.81 -9.38 17.09
N GLU A 183 9.84 -9.22 16.25
CA GLU A 183 10.98 -8.33 16.53
C GLU A 183 10.52 -6.88 16.79
N LEU A 184 9.54 -6.37 16.02
CA LEU A 184 8.94 -5.06 16.24
C LEU A 184 8.19 -5.02 17.57
N HIS A 185 7.23 -5.92 17.77
CA HIS A 185 6.30 -5.91 18.91
C HIS A 185 7.01 -6.13 20.27
N GLU A 186 8.08 -6.92 20.30
CA GLU A 186 8.87 -7.20 21.50
C GLU A 186 9.99 -6.18 21.75
N SER A 187 10.21 -5.25 20.82
CA SER A 187 11.23 -4.23 20.97
C SER A 187 10.87 -3.20 22.06
N ASN A 188 11.89 -2.49 22.54
CA ASN A 188 11.71 -1.42 23.51
C ASN A 188 11.61 -0.03 22.84
N ILE A 189 11.41 0.02 21.52
CA ILE A 189 11.24 1.30 20.85
C ILE A 189 9.89 1.91 21.19
N ILE A 190 9.87 3.25 21.28
CA ILE A 190 8.63 3.99 21.52
C ILE A 190 8.29 4.77 20.26
N PHE A 191 7.17 4.43 19.66
CA PHE A 191 6.60 5.16 18.55
C PHE A 191 5.81 6.37 19.03
N GLN A 192 5.87 7.45 18.27
CA GLN A 192 4.95 8.56 18.45
C GLN A 192 3.56 8.16 17.95
N GLU A 193 2.54 8.68 18.59
CA GLU A 193 1.15 8.43 18.19
C GLU A 193 0.88 9.11 16.85
N ASN A 194 0.47 8.30 15.87
CA ASN A 194 0.10 8.75 14.54
C ASN A 194 -1.32 8.27 14.19
N PHE A 195 -1.54 6.98 14.29
CA PHE A 195 -2.77 6.33 13.89
C PHE A 195 -3.30 5.47 15.03
N SER A 196 -4.57 5.63 15.40
CA SER A 196 -5.23 4.80 16.39
C SER A 196 -6.45 4.10 15.78
N PRO A 197 -6.39 2.77 15.60
CA PRO A 197 -7.55 2.01 15.11
C PRO A 197 -8.78 2.17 16.00
N LEU A 198 -8.58 2.43 17.28
CA LEU A 198 -9.66 2.60 18.25
C LEU A 198 -10.50 3.88 18.06
N THR A 199 -9.95 4.84 17.33
CA THR A 199 -10.60 6.16 17.15
C THR A 199 -10.70 6.63 15.71
N VAL A 200 -9.78 6.18 14.85
CA VAL A 200 -9.65 6.72 13.48
C VAL A 200 -10.90 6.50 12.62
N PHE A 201 -11.60 5.37 12.81
CA PHE A 201 -12.80 5.07 12.04
C PHE A 201 -13.90 6.14 12.25
N ARG A 202 -13.95 6.80 13.42
CA ARG A 202 -14.88 7.89 13.71
C ARG A 202 -14.63 9.11 12.82
N ASN A 203 -13.37 9.36 12.48
CA ASN A 203 -12.97 10.52 11.69
C ASN A 203 -12.95 10.22 10.18
N ILE A 204 -12.87 8.93 9.82
CA ILE A 204 -12.88 8.50 8.42
C ILE A 204 -14.31 8.35 7.89
N ALA A 205 -15.26 7.95 8.74
CA ALA A 205 -16.66 7.77 8.35
C ALA A 205 -17.24 9.10 7.83
N ASP A 206 -17.68 9.10 6.60
CA ASP A 206 -18.35 10.24 5.94
C ASP A 206 -19.82 10.35 6.38
N GLU A 207 -20.39 9.28 6.92
CA GLU A 207 -21.80 9.16 7.35
C GLU A 207 -22.79 9.47 6.21
N SER A 208 -22.30 9.45 4.97
CA SER A 208 -23.10 9.75 3.79
C SER A 208 -24.01 8.60 3.34
N SER A 209 -23.76 7.40 3.89
CA SER A 209 -24.55 6.21 3.60
C SER A 209 -24.94 5.46 4.87
N ASN A 210 -26.05 4.70 4.82
CA ASN A 210 -26.48 3.85 5.93
C ASN A 210 -25.41 2.82 6.33
N LEU A 211 -24.68 2.27 5.32
CA LEU A 211 -23.62 1.31 5.57
C LEU A 211 -22.46 1.89 6.40
N GLU A 212 -22.09 3.14 6.14
CA GLU A 212 -21.02 3.82 6.90
C GLU A 212 -21.47 4.13 8.33
N LEU A 213 -22.75 4.51 8.52
CA LEU A 213 -23.34 4.70 9.84
C LEU A 213 -23.39 3.38 10.63
N GLU A 214 -23.87 2.30 10.01
CA GLU A 214 -23.90 0.95 10.62
C GLU A 214 -22.49 0.45 10.98
N ALA A 215 -21.51 0.67 10.08
CA ALA A 215 -20.12 0.32 10.36
C ALA A 215 -19.53 1.12 11.52
N LYS A 216 -19.84 2.42 11.63
CA LYS A 216 -19.42 3.24 12.77
C LYS A 216 -20.03 2.76 14.08
N GLU A 217 -21.33 2.46 14.10
CA GLU A 217 -22.00 1.90 15.27
C GLU A 217 -21.43 0.53 15.67
N ALA A 218 -21.11 -0.32 14.69
CA ALA A 218 -20.44 -1.59 14.92
C ALA A 218 -19.06 -1.37 15.54
N GLY A 219 -18.28 -0.42 15.01
CA GLY A 219 -16.98 -0.04 15.57
C GLY A 219 -17.06 0.39 17.02
N GLU A 220 -18.06 1.21 17.39
CA GLU A 220 -18.27 1.61 18.80
C GLU A 220 -18.55 0.42 19.72
N LYS A 221 -19.38 -0.54 19.28
CA LYS A 221 -19.67 -1.76 20.04
C LYS A 221 -18.41 -2.62 20.22
N ILE A 222 -17.60 -2.75 19.16
CA ILE A 222 -16.33 -3.48 19.19
C ILE A 222 -15.36 -2.82 20.18
N ILE A 223 -15.23 -1.50 20.18
CA ILE A 223 -14.36 -0.78 21.11
C ILE A 223 -14.74 -1.06 22.56
N VAL A 224 -16.02 -1.06 22.90
CA VAL A 224 -16.47 -1.38 24.26
C VAL A 224 -15.99 -2.78 24.66
N LYS A 225 -16.12 -3.78 23.78
CA LYS A 225 -15.65 -5.15 24.03
C LYS A 225 -14.14 -5.23 24.20
N LEU A 226 -13.38 -4.56 23.35
CA LEU A 226 -11.92 -4.53 23.43
C LEU A 226 -11.43 -3.86 24.72
N LEU A 227 -12.09 -2.80 25.17
CA LEU A 227 -11.78 -2.15 26.44
C LEU A 227 -12.07 -3.05 27.64
N ASP A 228 -13.14 -3.85 27.60
CA ASP A 228 -13.49 -4.82 28.65
C ASP A 228 -12.47 -5.97 28.72
N ILE A 229 -11.98 -6.47 27.56
CA ILE A 229 -10.95 -7.52 27.47
C ILE A 229 -9.57 -6.98 27.89
N GLY A 230 -9.30 -5.71 27.61
CA GLY A 230 -8.03 -5.04 27.88
C GLY A 230 -7.16 -4.87 26.63
N ILE A 231 -6.55 -3.70 26.55
CA ILE A 231 -5.69 -3.27 25.41
C ILE A 231 -4.28 -3.10 25.92
N GLU A 232 -3.32 -3.64 25.18
CA GLU A 232 -1.89 -3.44 25.38
C GLU A 232 -1.36 -2.32 24.47
N SER A 233 -0.18 -1.80 24.82
CA SER A 233 0.50 -0.78 24.03
C SER A 233 1.90 -1.26 23.67
N ARG A 234 2.11 -1.56 22.41
CA ARG A 234 3.36 -1.99 21.79
C ARG A 234 3.61 -1.23 20.51
N PRO A 235 4.85 -1.15 20.01
CA PRO A 235 5.09 -0.57 18.70
C PRO A 235 4.45 -1.46 17.62
N CYS A 236 3.57 -0.87 16.79
CA CYS A 236 2.80 -1.54 15.76
C CYS A 236 2.97 -0.86 14.40
N HIS A 237 2.92 -1.63 13.33
CA HIS A 237 2.98 -1.13 11.96
C HIS A 237 1.63 -0.58 11.49
N GLN A 238 0.56 -1.30 11.79
CA GLN A 238 -0.86 -0.98 11.56
C GLN A 238 -1.33 -0.94 10.10
N ASP A 239 -0.48 -1.34 9.15
CA ASP A 239 -0.84 -1.51 7.73
C ASP A 239 -0.09 -2.71 7.15
N LEU A 240 -0.54 -3.93 7.47
CA LEU A 240 0.17 -5.18 7.18
C LEU A 240 -0.38 -5.92 5.96
N TYR A 241 -0.66 -5.21 4.86
CA TYR A 241 -0.90 -5.88 3.61
C TYR A 241 0.43 -6.37 2.98
N HIS A 242 0.35 -7.39 2.10
CA HIS A 242 1.52 -8.05 1.52
C HIS A 242 2.55 -7.09 0.89
N GLY A 243 2.10 -6.01 0.28
CA GLY A 243 2.98 -5.03 -0.37
C GLY A 243 3.92 -4.28 0.58
N ASN A 244 3.67 -4.33 1.89
CA ASN A 244 4.53 -3.72 2.90
C ASN A 244 5.58 -4.70 3.47
N PHE A 245 5.63 -5.96 2.98
CA PHE A 245 6.68 -6.91 3.25
C PHE A 245 7.61 -7.03 2.04
N ILE A 246 8.90 -6.92 2.27
CA ILE A 246 9.92 -7.05 1.22
C ILE A 246 11.02 -8.02 1.63
N ILE A 247 11.72 -8.57 0.63
CA ILE A 247 12.98 -9.29 0.85
C ILE A 247 14.12 -8.43 0.28
N TYR A 248 15.10 -8.16 1.12
CA TYR A 248 16.35 -7.51 0.76
C TYR A 248 17.52 -8.26 1.39
N LYS A 249 18.50 -8.71 0.57
CA LYS A 249 19.65 -9.52 1.02
C LYS A 249 19.25 -10.72 1.88
N ASP A 250 18.24 -11.46 1.41
CA ASP A 250 17.68 -12.65 2.06
C ASP A 250 16.97 -12.40 3.41
N GLU A 251 16.79 -11.15 3.81
CA GLU A 251 16.06 -10.76 5.00
C GLU A 251 14.67 -10.19 4.66
N THR A 252 13.65 -10.57 5.42
CA THR A 252 12.34 -9.94 5.36
C THR A 252 12.37 -8.64 6.16
N LEU A 253 11.91 -7.56 5.52
CA LEU A 253 11.81 -6.23 6.11
C LEU A 253 10.40 -5.67 5.91
N LEU A 254 10.05 -4.64 6.69
CA LEU A 254 8.80 -3.89 6.58
C LEU A 254 9.05 -2.52 5.97
N ILE A 255 8.11 -2.02 5.18
CA ILE A 255 8.16 -0.68 4.60
C ILE A 255 6.81 0.02 4.77
N ASP A 256 6.81 1.35 4.56
CA ASP A 256 5.62 2.22 4.60
C ASP A 256 5.00 2.39 5.99
N TRP A 257 5.70 3.14 6.83
CA TRP A 257 5.42 3.36 8.24
C TRP A 257 4.40 4.49 8.50
N GLU A 258 3.62 4.90 7.49
CA GLU A 258 2.77 6.09 7.59
C GLU A 258 1.61 5.96 8.59
N TYR A 259 1.24 4.73 8.96
CA TYR A 259 0.20 4.45 9.97
C TYR A 259 0.76 3.91 11.28
N SER A 260 2.07 3.71 11.39
CA SER A 260 2.71 3.13 12.58
C SER A 260 2.48 3.97 13.83
N SER A 261 2.27 3.31 14.96
CA SER A 261 1.99 3.95 16.26
C SER A 261 2.22 2.97 17.40
N MET A 262 2.14 3.45 18.64
CA MET A 262 1.91 2.55 19.77
C MET A 262 0.47 2.04 19.72
N GLY A 263 0.29 0.73 19.73
CA GLY A 263 -1.01 0.07 19.57
C GLY A 263 -1.04 -1.33 20.16
N ASP A 264 -2.15 -2.04 19.97
CA ASP A 264 -2.27 -3.43 20.38
C ASP A 264 -1.81 -4.36 19.23
N ILE A 265 -0.94 -5.30 19.55
CA ILE A 265 -0.36 -6.23 18.56
C ILE A 265 -1.43 -7.09 17.87
N TYR A 266 -2.58 -7.28 18.53
CA TYR A 266 -3.70 -8.01 17.93
C TYR A 266 -4.29 -7.28 16.72
N PHE A 267 -4.21 -5.93 16.68
CA PHE A 267 -4.59 -5.19 15.47
C PHE A 267 -3.65 -5.52 14.31
N ASP A 268 -2.33 -5.53 14.53
CA ASP A 268 -1.36 -5.88 13.51
C ASP A 268 -1.59 -7.31 12.98
N TYR A 269 -1.76 -8.29 13.87
CA TYR A 269 -2.05 -9.66 13.44
C TYR A 269 -3.39 -9.78 12.71
N ALA A 270 -4.43 -9.13 13.20
CA ALA A 270 -5.74 -9.12 12.56
C ALA A 270 -5.70 -8.49 11.16
N ASP A 271 -4.99 -7.38 11.04
CA ASP A 271 -4.77 -6.68 9.77
C ASP A 271 -4.00 -7.55 8.76
N LEU A 272 -2.92 -8.21 9.20
CA LEU A 272 -2.19 -9.18 8.40
C LEU A 272 -3.10 -10.28 7.85
N PHE A 273 -3.95 -10.86 8.71
CA PHE A 273 -4.79 -11.99 8.32
C PHE A 273 -5.86 -11.56 7.32
N TRP A 274 -6.60 -10.51 7.62
CA TRP A 274 -7.67 -10.05 6.76
C TRP A 274 -7.18 -9.51 5.42
N GLN A 275 -6.19 -8.64 5.39
CA GLN A 275 -5.69 -8.03 4.16
C GLN A 275 -5.02 -9.03 3.21
N ASN A 276 -4.50 -10.14 3.76
CA ASN A 276 -3.84 -11.17 2.97
C ASN A 276 -4.66 -12.45 2.81
N GLU A 277 -5.98 -12.38 3.10
CA GLU A 277 -6.97 -13.42 2.77
C GLU A 277 -6.70 -14.79 3.44
N PHE A 278 -6.21 -14.80 4.70
CA PHE A 278 -5.98 -16.04 5.44
C PHE A 278 -7.28 -16.82 5.73
N ASP A 279 -8.44 -16.16 5.68
CA ASP A 279 -9.75 -16.75 5.82
C ASP A 279 -10.16 -17.64 4.64
N HIS A 280 -9.48 -17.52 3.50
CA HIS A 280 -9.68 -18.41 2.35
C HIS A 280 -9.06 -19.81 2.54
N ASP A 281 -8.17 -19.98 3.53
CA ASP A 281 -7.56 -21.26 3.91
C ASP A 281 -7.60 -21.41 5.45
N LEU A 282 -8.62 -22.13 5.93
CA LEU A 282 -8.88 -22.29 7.35
C LEU A 282 -7.78 -23.07 8.09
N ASP A 283 -7.11 -24.00 7.42
CA ASP A 283 -6.00 -24.76 8.00
C ASP A 283 -4.78 -23.87 8.15
N LEU A 284 -4.46 -23.06 7.15
CA LEU A 284 -3.41 -22.05 7.22
C LEU A 284 -3.70 -21.02 8.32
N ARG A 285 -4.93 -20.50 8.34
CA ARG A 285 -5.38 -19.56 9.37
C ARG A 285 -5.17 -20.12 10.76
N LYS A 286 -5.67 -21.33 11.03
CA LYS A 286 -5.55 -22.02 12.32
C LYS A 286 -4.07 -22.20 12.71
N LYS A 287 -3.26 -22.75 11.78
CA LYS A 287 -1.83 -22.95 12.00
C LYS A 287 -1.12 -21.65 12.35
N THR A 288 -1.41 -20.57 11.62
CA THR A 288 -0.76 -19.28 11.85
C THR A 288 -1.19 -18.65 13.18
N LEU A 289 -2.45 -18.80 13.60
CA LEU A 289 -2.91 -18.39 14.95
C LEU A 289 -2.14 -19.14 16.06
N GLU A 290 -1.86 -20.43 15.85
CA GLU A 290 -1.05 -21.23 16.78
C GLU A 290 0.42 -20.75 16.82
N GLU A 291 1.00 -20.41 15.65
CA GLU A 291 2.38 -19.88 15.52
C GLU A 291 2.57 -18.54 16.26
N ILE A 292 1.57 -17.68 16.29
CA ILE A 292 1.60 -16.39 17.00
C ILE A 292 1.05 -16.45 18.43
N GLY A 293 0.71 -17.66 18.94
CA GLY A 293 0.27 -17.87 20.32
C GLY A 293 -1.18 -17.50 20.61
N ILE A 294 -2.03 -17.29 19.60
CA ILE A 294 -3.47 -17.00 19.77
C ILE A 294 -4.25 -18.31 19.83
N GLN A 295 -4.29 -18.93 21.03
CA GLN A 295 -4.89 -20.25 21.20
C GLN A 295 -6.04 -20.26 22.23
N SER A 296 -5.97 -19.44 23.28
CA SER A 296 -7.05 -19.38 24.29
C SER A 296 -8.33 -18.79 23.70
N ILE A 297 -9.46 -19.05 24.32
CA ILE A 297 -10.77 -18.51 23.91
C ILE A 297 -10.73 -16.98 23.95
N GLU A 298 -10.21 -16.42 25.04
CA GLU A 298 -10.10 -14.97 25.24
C GLU A 298 -9.22 -14.29 24.18
N ASN A 299 -8.05 -14.87 23.90
CA ASN A 299 -7.14 -14.35 22.88
C ASN A 299 -7.75 -14.40 21.48
N LYS A 300 -8.47 -15.48 21.15
CA LYS A 300 -9.20 -15.59 19.88
C LYS A 300 -10.32 -14.56 19.78
N GLU A 301 -11.07 -14.36 20.87
CA GLU A 301 -12.13 -13.36 20.92
C GLU A 301 -11.59 -11.94 20.71
N LYS A 302 -10.50 -11.59 21.40
CA LYS A 302 -9.79 -10.31 21.22
C LYS A 302 -9.32 -10.13 19.76
N PHE A 303 -8.70 -11.15 19.19
CA PHE A 303 -8.24 -11.15 17.79
C PHE A 303 -9.41 -10.92 16.81
N GLU A 304 -10.53 -11.61 16.98
CA GLU A 304 -11.69 -11.47 16.10
C GLU A 304 -12.33 -10.07 16.20
N TYR A 305 -12.35 -9.44 17.37
CA TYR A 305 -12.79 -8.04 17.49
C TYR A 305 -11.83 -7.07 16.78
N PHE A 306 -10.53 -7.28 16.88
CA PHE A 306 -9.58 -6.47 16.14
C PHE A 306 -9.65 -6.70 14.63
N GLU A 307 -9.95 -7.91 14.17
CA GLU A 307 -10.15 -8.20 12.77
C GLU A 307 -11.37 -7.46 12.20
N MET A 308 -12.49 -7.48 12.91
CA MET A 308 -13.66 -6.68 12.54
C MET A 308 -13.35 -5.18 12.56
N LEU A 309 -12.60 -4.69 13.55
CA LEU A 309 -12.18 -3.28 13.62
C LEU A 309 -11.27 -2.89 12.46
N SER A 310 -10.34 -3.76 12.06
CA SER A 310 -9.49 -3.54 10.88
C SER A 310 -10.32 -3.47 9.59
N MET A 311 -11.27 -4.40 9.41
CA MET A 311 -12.19 -4.36 8.27
C MET A 311 -13.01 -3.07 8.22
N ILE A 312 -13.49 -2.57 9.38
CA ILE A 312 -14.22 -1.30 9.46
C ILE A 312 -13.31 -0.14 9.09
N THR A 313 -12.13 -0.07 9.68
CA THR A 313 -11.17 1.01 9.46
C THR A 313 -10.80 1.15 7.98
N TRP A 314 -10.33 0.07 7.38
CA TRP A 314 -9.90 0.09 5.99
C TRP A 314 -11.05 0.08 4.99
N GLY A 315 -12.19 -0.47 5.38
CA GLY A 315 -13.44 -0.38 4.61
C GLY A 315 -13.92 1.07 4.48
N LEU A 316 -14.01 1.81 5.58
CA LEU A 316 -14.35 3.24 5.59
C LEU A 316 -13.33 4.09 4.84
N TRP A 317 -12.04 3.78 5.03
CA TRP A 317 -10.96 4.45 4.31
C TRP A 317 -11.07 4.27 2.77
N ALA A 318 -11.39 3.06 2.32
CA ALA A 318 -11.62 2.79 0.91
C ALA A 318 -12.89 3.50 0.37
N MET A 319 -13.95 3.59 1.18
CA MET A 319 -15.19 4.31 0.84
C MET A 319 -14.96 5.82 0.74
N ARG A 320 -14.19 6.41 1.66
CA ARG A 320 -13.82 7.84 1.59
C ARG A 320 -13.08 8.20 0.30
N ARG A 321 -12.26 7.29 -0.25
CA ARG A 321 -11.58 7.48 -1.54
C ARG A 321 -12.49 7.30 -2.74
N SER A 322 -13.43 6.40 -2.64
CA SER A 322 -14.43 6.11 -3.66
C SER A 322 -15.69 5.60 -2.99
N SER A 323 -16.74 6.40 -2.96
CA SER A 323 -18.04 6.07 -2.36
C SER A 323 -18.67 4.78 -2.92
N ASN A 324 -18.18 4.30 -4.04
CA ASN A 324 -18.58 3.05 -4.66
C ASN A 324 -17.49 1.94 -4.61
N SER A 325 -16.51 2.04 -3.72
CA SER A 325 -15.48 1.01 -3.57
C SER A 325 -16.10 -0.36 -3.28
N PRO A 326 -16.02 -1.35 -4.19
CA PRO A 326 -16.60 -2.68 -3.94
C PRO A 326 -15.89 -3.38 -2.77
N ASN A 327 -14.57 -3.21 -2.66
CA ASN A 327 -13.78 -3.79 -1.58
C ASN A 327 -14.11 -3.14 -0.23
N GLY A 328 -14.30 -1.81 -0.20
CA GLY A 328 -14.73 -1.12 1.00
C GLY A 328 -16.09 -1.62 1.48
N LYS A 329 -17.09 -1.67 0.59
CA LYS A 329 -18.41 -2.20 0.92
C LYS A 329 -18.37 -3.65 1.41
N LYS A 330 -17.58 -4.52 0.76
CA LYS A 330 -17.40 -5.91 1.18
C LYS A 330 -16.83 -6.00 2.59
N ALA A 331 -15.79 -5.22 2.89
CA ALA A 331 -15.17 -5.20 4.21
C ALA A 331 -16.15 -4.78 5.30
N LEU A 332 -16.89 -3.68 5.09
CA LEU A 332 -17.87 -3.20 6.05
C LEU A 332 -18.99 -4.21 6.30
N ASN A 333 -19.59 -4.78 5.25
CA ASN A 333 -20.62 -5.80 5.38
C ASN A 333 -20.12 -7.05 6.11
N ASN A 334 -18.89 -7.50 5.83
CA ASN A 334 -18.30 -8.65 6.52
C ASN A 334 -18.16 -8.37 8.02
N ALA A 335 -17.61 -7.22 8.39
CA ALA A 335 -17.42 -6.86 9.81
C ALA A 335 -18.76 -6.78 10.57
N ILE A 336 -19.77 -6.15 9.98
CA ILE A 336 -21.11 -6.03 10.56
C ILE A 336 -21.73 -7.42 10.76
N THR A 337 -21.70 -8.26 9.72
CA THR A 337 -22.25 -9.64 9.79
C THR A 337 -21.53 -10.49 10.84
N LEU A 338 -20.20 -10.39 10.93
CA LEU A 338 -19.43 -11.12 11.95
C LEU A 338 -19.81 -10.68 13.36
N LEU A 339 -20.00 -9.37 13.58
CA LEU A 339 -20.42 -8.84 14.88
C LEU A 339 -21.85 -9.29 15.25
N GLU A 340 -22.78 -9.30 14.30
CA GLU A 340 -24.15 -9.77 14.51
C GLU A 340 -24.20 -11.25 14.90
N ASN A 341 -23.36 -12.09 14.31
CA ASN A 341 -23.28 -13.52 14.62
C ASN A 341 -22.64 -13.82 15.98
N LYS A 342 -22.01 -12.82 16.64
CA LYS A 342 -21.45 -12.94 18.00
C LYS A 342 -22.42 -12.55 19.12
N ASN A 343 -23.49 -11.82 18.77
CA ASN A 343 -24.54 -11.38 19.72
C ASN A 343 -25.70 -12.38 19.76
#